data_3271d7d6ab3f4d66bd48918a42502e5f
#
_entry.id   3271d7d6ab3f4d66bd48918a42502e5f
#
_cell.length_a   1.000
_cell.length_b   1.000
_cell.length_c   1.000
_cell.angle_alpha   90.00
_cell.angle_beta   90.00
_cell.angle_gamma   90.00
#
_symmetry.space_group_name_H-M   'P 1'
#
loop_
_entity.id
_entity.type
_entity.pdbx_description
1 polymer ?
#
loop_
_entity_poly.entity_id
_entity_poly.type
_entity_poly.pdbx_seq_one_letter_code
_entity_poly.pdbx_strand_id
1 'polypeptide(L)'
;MSLKHPNFDTLQAHAGQSVDATGARVTPIYQTTSFVFDGVEQAREIFNHERPGHIYTRISNPTTDVLERRLAALEGGSACVCFASGMAAEAAVAFTLRKTGDEIVCATALYGGTHTLFADRLPERFG
;
A
#
# COMPACT_ATOMS: atom_id res chain seq x y z
N MET A 1 17.58 7.44 -13.68
CA MET A 1 18.97 7.22 -13.20
C MET A 1 18.88 6.16 -12.09
N SER A 2 19.29 4.93 -12.39
CA SER A 2 19.33 3.86 -11.38
C SER A 2 20.60 4.04 -10.55
N LEU A 3 20.46 4.43 -9.31
CA LEU A 3 21.58 4.49 -8.36
C LEU A 3 21.91 3.05 -7.93
N LYS A 4 23.11 2.58 -8.26
CA LYS A 4 23.65 1.31 -7.74
C LYS A 4 23.94 1.51 -6.25
N HIS A 5 23.07 1.02 -5.36
CA HIS A 5 23.15 1.11 -3.89
C HIS A 5 22.99 2.55 -3.33
N PRO A 6 21.80 3.15 -3.42
CA PRO A 6 21.55 4.45 -2.79
C PRO A 6 21.58 4.31 -1.26
N ASN A 7 22.16 5.30 -0.59
CA ASN A 7 22.12 5.40 0.87
C ASN A 7 20.69 5.64 1.36
N PHE A 8 20.40 5.32 2.62
CA PHE A 8 19.10 5.47 3.25
C PHE A 8 18.50 6.89 3.06
N ASP A 9 19.30 7.94 3.29
CA ASP A 9 18.88 9.33 3.09
C ASP A 9 18.47 9.63 1.64
N THR A 10 19.16 9.03 0.67
CA THR A 10 18.81 9.16 -0.75
C THR A 10 17.49 8.44 -1.05
N LEU A 11 17.24 7.28 -0.45
CA LEU A 11 15.97 6.57 -0.59
C LEU A 11 14.81 7.36 0.01
N GLN A 12 14.99 7.98 1.19
CA GLN A 12 13.98 8.84 1.81
C GLN A 12 13.55 9.98 0.89
N ALA A 13 14.49 10.58 0.17
CA ALA A 13 14.20 11.71 -0.71
C ALA A 13 13.62 11.30 -2.07
N HIS A 14 14.07 10.18 -2.65
CA HIS A 14 13.90 9.90 -4.08
C HIS A 14 13.24 8.56 -4.43
N ALA A 15 13.19 7.59 -3.51
CA ALA A 15 12.60 6.30 -3.82
C ALA A 15 11.11 6.42 -4.17
N GLY A 16 10.67 5.63 -5.14
CA GLY A 16 9.29 5.61 -5.60
C GLY A 16 8.89 6.79 -6.51
N GLN A 17 9.70 7.84 -6.62
CA GLN A 17 9.39 8.95 -7.52
C GLN A 17 9.63 8.59 -8.99
N SER A 18 8.68 8.96 -9.83
CA SER A 18 8.82 9.00 -11.29
C SER A 18 8.45 10.40 -11.79
N VAL A 19 9.17 10.85 -12.79
CA VAL A 19 8.81 12.11 -13.48
C VAL A 19 7.64 11.80 -14.41
N ASP A 20 6.55 12.54 -14.25
CA ASP A 20 5.37 12.42 -15.11
C ASP A 20 5.52 13.16 -16.45
N ALA A 21 4.49 13.13 -17.29
CA ALA A 21 4.49 13.78 -18.59
C ALA A 21 4.67 15.32 -18.52
N THR A 22 4.42 15.93 -17.37
CA THR A 22 4.62 17.38 -17.15
C THR A 22 6.05 17.73 -16.78
N GLY A 23 6.89 16.75 -16.45
CA GLY A 23 8.23 16.96 -15.94
C GLY A 23 8.27 17.44 -14.48
N ALA A 24 7.17 17.30 -13.73
CA ALA A 24 7.10 17.74 -12.35
C ALA A 24 8.17 17.06 -11.47
N ARG A 25 8.94 17.87 -10.74
CA ARG A 25 9.98 17.36 -9.84
C ARG A 25 9.42 16.67 -8.59
N VAL A 26 8.30 17.18 -8.10
CA VAL A 26 7.58 16.61 -6.95
C VAL A 26 6.35 15.90 -7.47
N THR A 27 6.03 14.76 -6.89
CA THR A 27 4.82 13.99 -7.26
C THR A 27 3.58 14.86 -7.06
N PRO A 28 2.77 15.09 -8.10
CA PRO A 28 1.50 15.80 -7.96
C PRO A 28 0.53 15.07 -7.03
N ILE A 29 -0.37 15.83 -6.43
CA ILE A 29 -1.49 15.26 -5.67
C ILE A 29 -2.62 14.94 -6.67
N TYR A 30 -2.84 13.66 -6.95
CA TYR A 30 -3.92 13.18 -7.81
C TYR A 30 -5.21 13.03 -7.02
N GLN A 31 -5.93 14.14 -6.86
CA GLN A 31 -7.18 14.20 -6.09
C GLN A 31 -8.37 13.81 -6.99
N THR A 32 -8.43 12.54 -7.35
CA THR A 32 -9.49 11.96 -8.18
C THR A 32 -9.96 10.63 -7.63
N THR A 33 -11.19 10.23 -7.95
CA THR A 33 -11.73 8.91 -7.59
C THR A 33 -11.44 7.86 -8.65
N SER A 34 -11.48 8.21 -9.92
CA SER A 34 -11.36 7.28 -11.06
C SER A 34 -10.43 7.85 -12.13
N PHE A 35 -9.97 6.98 -13.01
CA PHE A 35 -9.05 7.29 -14.10
C PHE A 35 -9.70 6.93 -15.43
N VAL A 36 -9.39 7.71 -16.47
CA VAL A 36 -9.89 7.52 -17.83
C VAL A 36 -9.01 6.52 -18.56
N PHE A 37 -9.61 5.70 -19.39
CA PHE A 37 -8.92 4.77 -20.29
C PHE A 37 -8.97 5.28 -21.73
N ASP A 38 -7.93 4.96 -22.52
CA ASP A 38 -7.87 5.30 -23.95
C ASP A 38 -8.89 4.48 -24.79
N GLY A 39 -9.34 3.34 -24.24
CA GLY A 39 -10.32 2.46 -24.87
C GLY A 39 -10.59 1.20 -24.06
N VAL A 40 -11.54 0.40 -24.56
CA VAL A 40 -11.99 -0.83 -23.88
C VAL A 40 -10.87 -1.85 -23.73
N GLU A 41 -9.99 -1.98 -24.71
CA GLU A 41 -8.88 -2.95 -24.65
C GLU A 41 -7.87 -2.58 -23.57
N GLN A 42 -7.48 -1.30 -23.47
CA GLN A 42 -6.62 -0.83 -22.39
C GLN A 42 -7.26 -1.07 -21.01
N ALA A 43 -8.57 -0.80 -20.88
CA ALA A 43 -9.28 -1.07 -19.63
C ALA A 43 -9.21 -2.56 -19.28
N ARG A 44 -9.49 -3.45 -20.24
CA ARG A 44 -9.41 -4.90 -20.06
C ARG A 44 -8.03 -5.35 -19.56
N GLU A 45 -6.97 -4.89 -20.22
CA GLU A 45 -5.59 -5.21 -19.85
C GLU A 45 -5.25 -4.78 -18.42
N ILE A 46 -5.67 -3.57 -18.00
CA ILE A 46 -5.43 -3.05 -16.66
C ILE A 46 -6.22 -3.84 -15.61
N PHE A 47 -7.50 -4.13 -15.88
CA PHE A 47 -8.35 -4.91 -14.96
C PHE A 47 -7.85 -6.34 -14.79
N ASN A 48 -7.25 -6.92 -15.82
CA ASN A 48 -6.65 -8.26 -15.78
C ASN A 48 -5.22 -8.29 -15.24
N HIS A 49 -4.66 -7.15 -14.83
CA HIS A 49 -3.25 -7.00 -14.41
C HIS A 49 -2.23 -7.37 -15.50
N GLU A 50 -2.61 -7.34 -16.77
CA GLU A 50 -1.75 -7.57 -17.92
C GLU A 50 -0.91 -6.32 -18.26
N ARG A 51 -1.38 -5.16 -17.81
CA ARG A 51 -0.74 -3.86 -18.00
C ARG A 51 -0.84 -3.03 -16.71
N PRO A 52 0.25 -2.31 -16.30
CA PRO A 52 0.16 -1.37 -15.19
C PRO A 52 -0.75 -0.19 -15.53
N GLY A 53 -1.50 0.27 -14.53
CA GLY A 53 -2.39 1.42 -14.66
C GLY A 53 -3.24 1.63 -13.41
N HIS A 54 -3.90 2.79 -13.35
CA HIS A 54 -4.81 3.14 -12.26
C HIS A 54 -6.25 3.04 -12.76
N ILE A 55 -7.12 2.50 -11.92
CA ILE A 55 -8.55 2.34 -12.19
C ILE A 55 -9.36 3.26 -11.29
N TYR A 56 -9.12 3.14 -9.99
CA TYR A 56 -9.89 3.80 -8.96
C TYR A 56 -9.01 4.02 -7.71
N THR A 57 -9.07 5.20 -7.12
CA THR A 57 -8.17 5.62 -6.02
C THR A 57 -8.18 4.69 -4.80
N ARG A 58 -9.31 4.03 -4.49
CA ARG A 58 -9.35 3.04 -3.41
C ARG A 58 -8.45 1.82 -3.69
N ILE A 59 -8.18 1.51 -4.97
CA ILE A 59 -7.32 0.39 -5.38
C ILE A 59 -5.88 0.86 -5.52
N SER A 60 -5.66 1.94 -6.27
CA SER A 60 -4.35 2.55 -6.48
C SER A 60 -4.47 4.02 -6.91
N ASN A 61 -3.47 4.82 -6.55
CA ASN A 61 -3.40 6.23 -6.94
C ASN A 61 -1.92 6.62 -7.11
N PRO A 62 -1.53 7.38 -8.13
CA PRO A 62 -0.12 7.75 -8.35
C PRO A 62 0.54 8.41 -7.14
N THR A 63 -0.20 9.20 -6.35
CA THR A 63 0.33 9.84 -5.14
C THR A 63 0.63 8.81 -4.05
N THR A 64 -0.29 7.87 -3.82
CA THR A 64 -0.12 6.79 -2.82
C THR A 64 0.96 5.81 -3.25
N ASP A 65 1.04 5.48 -4.53
CA ASP A 65 2.07 4.59 -5.10
C ASP A 65 3.49 5.05 -4.77
N VAL A 66 3.75 6.36 -4.78
CA VAL A 66 5.07 6.90 -4.43
C VAL A 66 5.41 6.60 -2.97
N LEU A 67 4.44 6.75 -2.05
CA LEU A 67 4.62 6.44 -0.63
C LEU A 67 4.87 4.94 -0.45
N GLU A 68 4.06 4.10 -1.06
CA GLU A 68 4.15 2.64 -0.98
C GLU A 68 5.51 2.13 -1.47
N ARG A 69 5.94 2.58 -2.65
CA ARG A 69 7.27 2.23 -3.20
C ARG A 69 8.41 2.74 -2.35
N ARG A 70 8.27 3.93 -1.77
CA ARG A 70 9.30 4.51 -0.89
C ARG A 70 9.44 3.73 0.40
N LEU A 71 8.34 3.42 1.07
CA LEU A 71 8.36 2.62 2.29
C LEU A 71 8.89 1.21 2.04
N ALA A 72 8.46 0.56 0.96
CA ALA A 72 9.01 -0.73 0.57
C ALA A 72 10.53 -0.67 0.37
N ALA A 73 11.05 0.37 -0.30
CA ALA A 73 12.48 0.53 -0.50
C ALA A 73 13.26 0.80 0.79
N LEU A 74 12.69 1.58 1.72
CA LEU A 74 13.31 1.91 3.02
C LEU A 74 13.36 0.71 3.96
N GLU A 75 12.29 -0.10 3.96
CA GLU A 75 12.16 -1.29 4.80
C GLU A 75 12.77 -2.56 4.17
N GLY A 76 13.28 -2.47 2.92
CA GLY A 76 13.79 -3.63 2.18
C GLY A 76 12.69 -4.64 1.82
N GLY A 77 11.43 -4.21 1.82
CA GLY A 77 10.27 -5.02 1.48
C GLY A 77 10.07 -5.18 -0.03
N SER A 78 9.36 -6.22 -0.44
CA SER A 78 8.98 -6.45 -1.84
C SER A 78 7.88 -5.49 -2.30
N ALA A 79 6.99 -5.10 -1.41
CA ALA A 79 5.89 -4.16 -1.64
C ALA A 79 5.41 -3.55 -0.32
N CYS A 80 4.61 -2.49 -0.41
CA CYS A 80 3.90 -1.87 0.70
C CYS A 80 2.48 -1.53 0.25
N VAL A 81 1.53 -1.56 1.16
CA VAL A 81 0.14 -1.13 0.94
C VAL A 81 -0.24 -0.14 2.02
N CYS A 82 -0.75 1.02 1.62
CA CYS A 82 -1.19 2.07 2.53
C CYS A 82 -2.67 1.92 2.90
N PHE A 83 -2.98 2.17 4.16
CA PHE A 83 -4.33 2.20 4.70
C PHE A 83 -4.65 3.56 5.34
N ALA A 84 -5.93 3.84 5.53
CA ALA A 84 -6.40 5.09 6.12
C ALA A 84 -6.06 5.23 7.62
N SER A 85 -5.68 4.15 8.28
CA SER A 85 -5.24 4.13 9.68
C SER A 85 -4.40 2.89 9.98
N GLY A 86 -3.57 2.95 11.05
CA GLY A 86 -2.83 1.79 11.54
C GLY A 86 -3.75 0.63 11.91
N MET A 87 -4.88 0.89 12.56
CA MET A 87 -5.89 -0.15 12.88
C MET A 87 -6.46 -0.83 11.64
N ALA A 88 -6.66 -0.08 10.53
CA ALA A 88 -7.08 -0.67 9.27
C ALA A 88 -5.99 -1.56 8.67
N ALA A 89 -4.73 -1.16 8.78
CA ALA A 89 -3.60 -1.98 8.34
C ALA A 89 -3.49 -3.28 9.14
N GLU A 90 -3.58 -3.22 10.47
CA GLU A 90 -3.56 -4.38 11.36
C GLU A 90 -4.72 -5.35 11.08
N ALA A 91 -5.94 -4.83 10.92
CA ALA A 91 -7.09 -5.63 10.55
C ALA A 91 -6.92 -6.30 9.19
N ALA A 92 -6.37 -5.58 8.20
CA ALA A 92 -6.10 -6.13 6.88
C ALA A 92 -5.07 -7.27 6.92
N VAL A 93 -4.02 -7.16 7.74
CA VAL A 93 -3.04 -8.24 7.96
C VAL A 93 -3.74 -9.48 8.52
N ALA A 94 -4.54 -9.30 9.59
CA ALA A 94 -5.26 -10.40 10.21
C ALA A 94 -6.21 -11.10 9.22
N PHE A 95 -7.04 -10.36 8.51
CA PHE A 95 -8.01 -10.91 7.56
C PHE A 95 -7.38 -11.54 6.31
N THR A 96 -6.22 -11.05 5.89
CA THR A 96 -5.55 -11.57 4.67
C THR A 96 -4.73 -12.82 4.94
N LEU A 97 -4.04 -12.87 6.08
CA LEU A 97 -3.07 -13.92 6.39
C LEU A 97 -3.62 -15.04 7.28
N ARG A 98 -4.83 -14.89 7.84
CA ARG A 98 -5.38 -15.81 8.83
C ARG A 98 -6.69 -16.44 8.34
N LYS A 99 -6.93 -17.64 8.88
CA LYS A 99 -8.20 -18.37 8.76
C LYS A 99 -8.75 -18.60 10.16
N THR A 100 -10.02 -18.94 10.26
CA THR A 100 -10.65 -19.37 11.52
C THR A 100 -9.84 -20.51 12.15
N GLY A 101 -9.48 -20.36 13.41
CA GLY A 101 -8.69 -21.31 14.17
C GLY A 101 -7.17 -21.10 14.12
N ASP A 102 -6.66 -20.15 13.33
CA ASP A 102 -5.25 -19.76 13.36
C ASP A 102 -4.95 -18.89 14.60
N GLU A 103 -3.75 -19.05 15.16
CA GLU A 103 -3.30 -18.29 16.32
C GLU A 103 -2.46 -17.08 15.91
N ILE A 104 -2.59 -15.98 16.68
CA ILE A 104 -1.76 -14.77 16.56
C ILE A 104 -0.92 -14.62 17.83
N VAL A 105 0.40 -14.65 17.68
CA VAL A 105 1.33 -14.36 18.77
C VAL A 105 1.80 -12.91 18.67
N CYS A 106 1.58 -12.13 19.71
CA CYS A 106 1.96 -10.73 19.76
C CYS A 106 2.55 -10.33 21.12
N ALA A 107 3.23 -9.18 21.17
CA ALA A 107 3.70 -8.61 22.42
C ALA A 107 2.51 -8.20 23.31
N THR A 108 2.72 -8.15 24.62
CA THR A 108 1.70 -7.69 25.57
C THR A 108 1.58 -6.16 25.62
N ALA A 109 2.65 -5.45 25.30
CA ALA A 109 2.70 -3.99 25.28
C ALA A 109 2.24 -3.45 23.92
N LEU A 110 0.94 -3.53 23.66
CA LEU A 110 0.30 -3.04 22.43
C LEU A 110 -0.51 -1.77 22.70
N TYR A 111 -0.78 -1.02 21.63
CA TYR A 111 -1.80 0.01 21.66
C TYR A 111 -3.16 -0.61 22.08
N GLY A 112 -3.93 0.10 22.90
CA GLY A 112 -5.18 -0.45 23.45
C GLY A 112 -6.18 -0.93 22.39
N GLY A 113 -6.28 -0.23 21.25
CA GLY A 113 -7.12 -0.65 20.14
C GLY A 113 -6.67 -1.96 19.51
N THR A 114 -5.37 -2.16 19.33
CA THR A 114 -4.78 -3.40 18.81
C THR A 114 -5.01 -4.56 19.77
N HIS A 115 -4.81 -4.34 21.07
CA HIS A 115 -5.13 -5.33 22.09
C HIS A 115 -6.59 -5.76 22.02
N THR A 116 -7.52 -4.80 22.02
CA THR A 116 -8.97 -5.10 21.92
C THR A 116 -9.30 -5.84 20.61
N LEU A 117 -8.68 -5.45 19.49
CA LEU A 117 -8.90 -6.12 18.22
C LEU A 117 -8.49 -7.59 18.28
N PHE A 118 -7.27 -7.90 18.76
CA PHE A 118 -6.71 -9.24 18.71
C PHE A 118 -7.15 -10.12 19.87
N ALA A 119 -7.29 -9.57 21.09
CA ALA A 119 -7.66 -10.36 22.27
C ALA A 119 -9.16 -10.58 22.42
N ASP A 120 -9.99 -9.63 21.95
CA ASP A 120 -11.43 -9.67 22.18
C ASP A 120 -12.21 -9.86 20.87
N ARG A 121 -12.05 -8.93 19.89
CA ARG A 121 -12.95 -8.85 18.75
C ARG A 121 -12.75 -9.93 17.71
N LEU A 122 -11.51 -10.27 17.38
CA LEU A 122 -11.24 -11.32 16.41
C LEU A 122 -11.63 -12.70 16.96
N PRO A 123 -11.23 -13.10 18.20
CA PRO A 123 -11.67 -14.37 18.78
C PRO A 123 -13.17 -14.48 18.96
N GLU A 124 -13.85 -13.41 19.41
CA GLU A 124 -15.30 -13.41 19.60
C GLU A 124 -16.06 -13.69 18.29
N ARG A 125 -15.54 -13.22 17.15
CA ARG A 125 -16.25 -13.25 15.86
C ARG A 125 -15.79 -14.36 14.93
N PHE A 126 -14.56 -14.78 15.02
CA PHE A 126 -13.93 -15.67 14.05
C PHE A 126 -13.27 -16.92 14.68
N GLY A 127 -13.20 -16.99 15.99
CA GLY A 127 -12.60 -18.12 16.72
C GLY A 127 -11.10 -18.00 16.85
#